data_707c01c8925bf7d095f510bd4f00cc3b
#
_entry.id   707c01c8925bf7d095f510bd4f00cc3b
#
_cell.length_a   1.000
_cell.length_b   1.000
_cell.length_c   1.000
_cell.angle_alpha   90.00
_cell.angle_beta   90.00
_cell.angle_gamma   90.00
#
_symmetry.space_group_name_H-M   'P 1'
#
loop_
_entity.id
_entity.type
_entity.pdbx_description
1 polymer ?
#
loop_
_entity_poly.entity_id
_entity_poly.type
_entity_poly.pdbx_seq_one_letter_code
_entity_poly.pdbx_strand_id
1 'polypeptide(L)'
;MNSFVRRLVALSAAALLGTAAQAQEVTLKMHHIWNNKGMASVQVITPWCDKVAKESAGKVKCQIFPAMSLGGTPAQLVDQVKDGVADLVITLPGYTAGRFPAMEVFELPFMTNSAEAGAKAAWDYLQKYALKEFPGTKILAVWVHDEGYIHTRERQIKTLADFKGLKLRAPTRQTNKLLASLGASPVGMPLPAVVDAVSKGTVDGFLLPWEVMPSLKLHEMVKFHSETDPSRPALYSAVFIFGMNQARYDALPADVKKVIDANSGASLSAEIGKIWDNSQAAGRKLAQDRGNSFHMIPATELQAWVQASAPLYRDYVADMDKKGLPGQQMLQDARELLAKYRK
;
A
#
# COMPACT_ATOMS: atom_id res chain seq x y z
N MET A 1 23.96 69.41 -21.56
CA MET A 1 23.87 67.93 -21.73
C MET A 1 22.52 67.53 -21.27
N ASN A 2 21.65 67.21 -22.22
CA ASN A 2 20.23 67.45 -22.21
C ASN A 2 19.41 66.49 -21.35
N SER A 3 18.37 67.03 -20.73
CA SER A 3 17.32 66.32 -19.96
C SER A 3 16.72 65.12 -20.69
N PHE A 4 16.88 65.03 -22.02
CA PHE A 4 16.42 63.94 -22.86
C PHE A 4 17.22 62.64 -22.66
N VAL A 5 18.53 62.72 -22.42
CA VAL A 5 19.40 61.56 -22.21
C VAL A 5 19.15 60.93 -20.81
N ARG A 6 18.80 61.71 -19.80
CA ARG A 6 18.48 61.23 -18.48
C ARG A 6 17.13 60.46 -18.42
N ARG A 7 16.19 60.80 -19.29
CA ARG A 7 14.89 60.08 -19.37
C ARG A 7 15.00 58.74 -20.11
N LEU A 8 15.88 58.58 -21.09
CA LEU A 8 16.12 57.35 -21.79
C LEU A 8 16.88 56.30 -20.95
N VAL A 9 17.79 56.73 -20.06
CA VAL A 9 18.49 55.81 -19.15
C VAL A 9 17.59 55.35 -18.03
N ALA A 10 16.62 56.13 -17.57
CA ALA A 10 15.66 55.74 -16.53
C ALA A 10 14.61 54.74 -17.04
N LEU A 11 14.22 54.78 -18.34
CA LEU A 11 13.30 53.81 -18.93
C LEU A 11 13.97 52.46 -19.20
N SER A 12 15.27 52.44 -19.48
CA SER A 12 16.01 51.19 -19.73
C SER A 12 16.29 50.40 -18.44
N ALA A 13 16.37 51.06 -17.27
CA ALA A 13 16.56 50.43 -15.99
C ALA A 13 15.26 49.79 -15.43
N ALA A 14 14.10 50.31 -15.83
CA ALA A 14 12.81 49.80 -15.39
C ALA A 14 12.37 48.51 -16.16
N ALA A 15 12.94 48.29 -17.36
CA ALA A 15 12.63 47.10 -18.18
C ALA A 15 13.40 45.84 -17.75
N LEU A 16 14.40 45.93 -16.88
CA LEU A 16 15.20 44.80 -16.37
C LEU A 16 14.69 44.17 -15.05
N LEU A 17 13.67 44.72 -14.46
CA LEU A 17 13.10 44.20 -13.19
C LEU A 17 11.85 43.31 -13.37
N GLY A 18 11.48 42.99 -14.61
CA GLY A 18 10.19 42.32 -14.91
C GLY A 18 10.28 40.86 -15.32
N THR A 19 11.42 40.19 -15.25
CA THR A 19 11.42 38.71 -15.33
C THR A 19 11.29 38.13 -13.90
N ALA A 20 10.12 38.36 -13.29
CA ALA A 20 9.68 37.41 -12.29
C ALA A 20 9.70 36.05 -12.98
N ALA A 21 10.70 35.22 -12.68
CA ALA A 21 10.73 33.84 -13.11
C ALA A 21 9.40 33.24 -12.66
N GLN A 22 8.45 33.10 -13.60
CA GLN A 22 7.25 32.34 -13.35
C GLN A 22 7.75 30.97 -12.93
N ALA A 23 7.67 30.66 -11.65
CA ALA A 23 8.03 29.36 -11.13
C ALA A 23 7.20 28.36 -11.92
N GLN A 24 7.85 27.56 -12.75
CA GLN A 24 7.20 26.58 -13.60
C GLN A 24 6.37 25.65 -12.71
N GLU A 25 5.06 25.76 -12.82
CA GLU A 25 4.11 24.90 -12.08
C GLU A 25 4.25 23.47 -12.61
N VAL A 26 4.47 22.53 -11.69
CA VAL A 26 4.59 21.11 -11.97
C VAL A 26 3.30 20.42 -11.53
N THR A 27 2.52 19.93 -12.46
CA THR A 27 1.37 19.07 -12.16
C THR A 27 1.82 17.60 -12.19
N LEU A 28 1.59 16.87 -11.10
CA LEU A 28 1.88 15.44 -10.95
C LEU A 28 0.57 14.64 -11.00
N LYS A 29 0.48 13.70 -11.94
CA LYS A 29 -0.63 12.77 -12.05
C LYS A 29 -0.49 11.67 -10.99
N MET A 30 -1.36 11.65 -9.97
CA MET A 30 -1.42 10.64 -8.93
C MET A 30 -2.51 9.61 -9.24
N HIS A 31 -2.15 8.34 -9.46
CA HIS A 31 -3.09 7.29 -9.81
C HIS A 31 -3.10 6.18 -8.74
N HIS A 32 -4.29 5.73 -8.35
CA HIS A 32 -4.45 4.73 -7.29
C HIS A 32 -5.77 3.95 -7.35
N ILE A 33 -5.89 2.91 -6.52
CA ILE A 33 -6.99 1.93 -6.55
C ILE A 33 -8.20 2.31 -5.70
N TRP A 34 -8.07 3.19 -4.71
CA TRP A 34 -9.16 3.53 -3.79
C TRP A 34 -10.10 4.58 -4.37
N ASN A 35 -11.36 4.57 -3.95
CA ASN A 35 -12.26 5.68 -4.23
C ASN A 35 -11.93 6.91 -3.38
N ASN A 36 -12.54 8.07 -3.68
CA ASN A 36 -12.28 9.35 -3.00
C ASN A 36 -12.59 9.34 -1.48
N LYS A 37 -13.38 8.38 -1.01
CA LYS A 37 -13.80 8.25 0.40
C LYS A 37 -12.96 7.21 1.15
N GLY A 38 -12.09 6.49 0.44
CA GLY A 38 -11.18 5.51 1.04
C GLY A 38 -10.21 6.17 2.01
N MET A 39 -9.88 5.49 3.11
CA MET A 39 -8.97 6.00 4.13
C MET A 39 -7.64 6.45 3.53
N ALA A 40 -7.03 5.65 2.63
CA ALA A 40 -5.79 6.01 1.95
C ALA A 40 -5.92 7.32 1.14
N SER A 41 -7.06 7.55 0.46
CA SER A 41 -7.29 8.80 -0.28
C SER A 41 -7.39 10.00 0.64
N VAL A 42 -8.12 9.86 1.76
CA VAL A 42 -8.45 10.97 2.67
C VAL A 42 -7.30 11.26 3.65
N GLN A 43 -6.60 10.24 4.14
CA GLN A 43 -5.61 10.41 5.22
C GLN A 43 -4.16 10.35 4.74
N VAL A 44 -3.89 9.88 3.52
CA VAL A 44 -2.53 9.77 2.99
C VAL A 44 -2.36 10.59 1.71
N ILE A 45 -3.13 10.27 0.66
CA ILE A 45 -2.88 10.80 -0.69
C ILE A 45 -3.14 12.29 -0.76
N THR A 46 -4.36 12.72 -0.38
CA THR A 46 -4.72 14.15 -0.40
C THR A 46 -3.84 14.96 0.55
N PRO A 47 -3.63 14.57 1.83
CA PRO A 47 -2.75 15.30 2.73
C PRO A 47 -1.29 15.38 2.25
N TRP A 48 -0.75 14.31 1.63
CA TRP A 48 0.59 14.35 1.07
C TRP A 48 0.67 15.35 -0.10
N CYS A 49 -0.30 15.35 -1.00
CA CYS A 49 -0.38 16.28 -2.12
C CYS A 49 -0.50 17.74 -1.65
N ASP A 50 -1.35 18.00 -0.64
CA ASP A 50 -1.53 19.33 -0.05
C ASP A 50 -0.26 19.82 0.64
N LYS A 51 0.42 18.93 1.37
CA LYS A 51 1.69 19.21 2.04
C LYS A 51 2.78 19.60 1.04
N VAL A 52 2.96 18.80 -0.02
CA VAL A 52 3.94 19.07 -1.07
C VAL A 52 3.61 20.37 -1.82
N ALA A 53 2.34 20.64 -2.11
CA ALA A 53 1.91 21.89 -2.71
C ALA A 53 2.24 23.10 -1.82
N LYS A 54 1.96 23.00 -0.53
CA LYS A 54 2.26 24.05 0.45
C LYS A 54 3.76 24.29 0.59
N GLU A 55 4.55 23.24 0.79
CA GLU A 55 5.99 23.33 1.01
C GLU A 55 6.77 23.76 -0.24
N SER A 56 6.23 23.49 -1.43
CA SER A 56 6.77 24.00 -2.70
C SER A 56 6.30 25.41 -3.05
N ALA A 57 5.61 26.11 -2.16
CA ALA A 57 5.00 27.41 -2.44
C ALA A 57 4.10 27.40 -3.69
N GLY A 58 3.34 26.33 -3.89
CA GLY A 58 2.41 26.15 -5.00
C GLY A 58 3.07 25.70 -6.32
N LYS A 59 4.38 25.47 -6.33
CA LYS A 59 5.08 25.00 -7.55
C LYS A 59 4.68 23.59 -7.96
N VAL A 60 4.26 22.75 -7.01
CA VAL A 60 3.80 21.38 -7.27
C VAL A 60 2.33 21.28 -6.95
N LYS A 61 1.57 20.66 -7.85
CA LYS A 61 0.18 20.30 -7.65
C LYS A 61 -0.04 18.83 -8.04
N CYS A 62 -0.91 18.12 -7.33
CA CYS A 62 -1.36 16.81 -7.77
C CYS A 62 -2.66 16.92 -8.57
N GLN A 63 -2.71 16.16 -9.65
CA GLN A 63 -3.98 15.78 -10.29
C GLN A 63 -4.26 14.33 -9.90
N ILE A 64 -5.23 14.12 -9.01
CA ILE A 64 -5.52 12.81 -8.44
C ILE A 64 -6.54 12.06 -9.31
N PHE A 65 -6.22 10.81 -9.67
CA PHE A 65 -7.03 9.87 -10.42
C PHE A 65 -7.38 8.67 -9.52
N PRO A 66 -8.50 8.74 -8.79
CA PRO A 66 -8.92 7.69 -7.86
C PRO A 66 -9.59 6.51 -8.59
N ALA A 67 -9.69 5.36 -7.92
CA ALA A 67 -10.44 4.19 -8.38
C ALA A 67 -10.10 3.77 -9.82
N MET A 68 -8.83 3.81 -10.19
CA MET A 68 -8.36 3.49 -11.55
C MET A 68 -8.90 4.41 -12.66
N SER A 69 -9.30 5.66 -12.35
CA SER A 69 -9.94 6.56 -13.32
C SER A 69 -9.04 7.04 -14.46
N LEU A 70 -7.71 6.89 -14.35
CA LEU A 70 -6.78 7.10 -15.47
C LEU A 70 -6.75 5.90 -16.44
N GLY A 71 -7.46 4.82 -16.11
CA GLY A 71 -7.56 3.59 -16.91
C GLY A 71 -6.54 2.52 -16.54
N GLY A 72 -6.68 1.35 -17.17
CA GLY A 72 -5.87 0.17 -16.88
C GLY A 72 -6.39 -0.64 -15.69
N THR A 73 -5.56 -1.55 -15.21
CA THR A 73 -5.85 -2.45 -14.08
C THR A 73 -4.89 -2.19 -12.92
N PRO A 74 -5.24 -2.54 -11.68
CA PRO A 74 -4.34 -2.41 -10.54
C PRO A 74 -2.96 -3.06 -10.72
N ALA A 75 -2.89 -4.19 -11.43
CA ALA A 75 -1.63 -4.86 -11.75
C ALA A 75 -0.71 -4.03 -12.69
N GLN A 76 -1.28 -3.10 -13.45
CA GLN A 76 -0.53 -2.25 -14.39
C GLN A 76 0.01 -0.96 -13.75
N LEU A 77 -0.37 -0.63 -12.50
CA LEU A 77 0.03 0.65 -11.87
C LEU A 77 1.56 0.81 -11.78
N VAL A 78 2.30 -0.27 -11.49
CA VAL A 78 3.77 -0.19 -11.47
C VAL A 78 4.33 0.08 -12.86
N ASP A 79 3.75 -0.48 -13.91
CA ASP A 79 4.16 -0.17 -15.29
C ASP A 79 3.74 1.24 -15.68
N GLN A 80 2.55 1.69 -15.28
CA GLN A 80 2.10 3.06 -15.57
C GLN A 80 3.02 4.13 -14.99
N VAL A 81 3.51 3.95 -13.76
CA VAL A 81 4.47 4.90 -13.19
C VAL A 81 5.84 4.78 -13.83
N LYS A 82 6.30 3.56 -14.10
CA LYS A 82 7.57 3.34 -14.80
C LYS A 82 7.59 3.99 -16.20
N ASP A 83 6.50 3.82 -16.94
CA ASP A 83 6.39 4.27 -18.34
C ASP A 83 5.89 5.72 -18.47
N GLY A 84 5.63 6.43 -17.35
CA GLY A 84 5.23 7.85 -17.32
C GLY A 84 3.76 8.11 -17.70
N VAL A 85 2.91 7.10 -17.73
CA VAL A 85 1.45 7.28 -17.88
C VAL A 85 0.89 8.02 -16.66
N ALA A 86 1.35 7.66 -15.47
CA ALA A 86 1.17 8.40 -14.22
C ALA A 86 2.53 8.84 -13.68
N ASP A 87 2.59 10.02 -13.05
CA ASP A 87 3.81 10.50 -12.39
C ASP A 87 4.00 9.85 -11.01
N LEU A 88 2.90 9.56 -10.35
CA LEU A 88 2.82 9.00 -9.00
C LEU A 88 1.80 7.87 -8.95
N VAL A 89 2.13 6.78 -8.27
CA VAL A 89 1.16 5.70 -8.00
C VAL A 89 1.26 5.22 -6.57
N ILE A 90 0.12 4.77 -6.02
CA ILE A 90 0.09 3.92 -4.83
C ILE A 90 -0.62 2.63 -5.19
N THR A 91 0.07 1.51 -4.96
CA THR A 91 -0.44 0.18 -5.32
C THR A 91 0.19 -0.92 -4.47
N LEU A 92 -0.31 -2.15 -4.66
CA LEU A 92 0.30 -3.37 -4.11
C LEU A 92 1.14 -4.03 -5.21
N PRO A 93 2.47 -4.16 -5.06
CA PRO A 93 3.29 -4.95 -5.98
C PRO A 93 2.80 -6.39 -6.12
N GLY A 94 2.23 -6.95 -5.06
CA GLY A 94 1.65 -8.30 -5.00
C GLY A 94 0.47 -8.55 -5.95
N TYR A 95 -0.12 -7.53 -6.58
CA TYR A 95 -1.10 -7.70 -7.65
C TYR A 95 -0.48 -8.27 -8.93
N THR A 96 0.84 -8.20 -9.08
CA THR A 96 1.57 -8.85 -10.17
C THR A 96 2.38 -10.01 -9.59
N ALA A 97 1.73 -11.16 -9.48
CA ALA A 97 2.25 -12.34 -8.79
C ALA A 97 3.69 -12.72 -9.22
N GLY A 98 4.60 -12.80 -8.25
CA GLY A 98 5.99 -13.25 -8.45
C GLY A 98 6.92 -12.27 -9.18
N ARG A 99 6.46 -11.07 -9.53
CA ARG A 99 7.28 -10.03 -10.17
C ARG A 99 8.18 -9.31 -9.17
N PHE A 100 7.72 -9.13 -7.94
CA PHE A 100 8.42 -8.43 -6.86
C PHE A 100 8.68 -9.37 -5.66
N PRO A 101 9.41 -10.47 -5.89
CA PRO A 101 9.45 -11.58 -4.95
C PRO A 101 10.18 -11.24 -3.64
N ALA A 102 11.13 -10.30 -3.63
CA ALA A 102 11.81 -9.91 -2.41
C ALA A 102 10.84 -9.30 -1.40
N MET A 103 9.94 -8.41 -1.85
CA MET A 103 8.97 -7.76 -0.97
C MET A 103 7.88 -8.70 -0.43
N GLU A 104 7.63 -9.83 -1.09
CA GLU A 104 6.64 -10.82 -0.65
C GLU A 104 6.95 -11.43 0.74
N VAL A 105 8.17 -11.26 1.28
CA VAL A 105 8.53 -11.74 2.63
C VAL A 105 7.60 -11.17 3.71
N PHE A 106 7.18 -9.90 3.57
CA PHE A 106 6.27 -9.25 4.51
C PHE A 106 4.80 -9.67 4.35
N GLU A 107 4.48 -10.42 3.30
CA GLU A 107 3.16 -11.00 3.05
C GLU A 107 3.03 -12.45 3.54
N LEU A 108 4.12 -13.01 4.08
CA LEU A 108 4.06 -14.32 4.73
C LEU A 108 3.16 -14.26 5.97
N PRO A 109 2.38 -15.31 6.25
CA PRO A 109 1.44 -15.30 7.36
C PRO A 109 2.16 -15.11 8.71
N PHE A 110 1.54 -14.41 9.63
CA PHE A 110 2.07 -14.21 11.00
C PHE A 110 3.45 -13.53 11.06
N MET A 111 3.77 -12.67 10.09
CA MET A 111 5.04 -11.92 10.08
C MET A 111 4.97 -10.61 10.85
N THR A 112 3.95 -9.81 10.60
CA THR A 112 3.83 -8.44 11.13
C THR A 112 2.78 -8.36 12.24
N ASN A 113 2.95 -7.42 13.16
CA ASN A 113 1.98 -7.15 14.25
C ASN A 113 1.67 -5.66 14.43
N SER A 114 2.19 -4.80 13.56
CA SER A 114 1.90 -3.37 13.50
C SER A 114 2.29 -2.86 12.13
N ALA A 115 1.47 -2.04 11.53
CA ALA A 115 1.76 -1.42 10.25
C ALA A 115 2.92 -0.43 10.36
N GLU A 116 3.05 0.32 11.47
CA GLU A 116 4.18 1.23 11.71
C GLU A 116 5.52 0.47 11.78
N ALA A 117 5.58 -0.60 12.57
CA ALA A 117 6.78 -1.41 12.69
C ALA A 117 7.11 -2.12 11.37
N GLY A 118 6.09 -2.67 10.71
CA GLY A 118 6.21 -3.30 9.39
C GLY A 118 6.67 -2.33 8.32
N ALA A 119 6.19 -1.08 8.30
CA ALA A 119 6.61 -0.05 7.35
C ALA A 119 8.10 0.32 7.51
N LYS A 120 8.56 0.50 8.76
CA LYS A 120 9.99 0.75 9.05
C LYS A 120 10.87 -0.41 8.61
N ALA A 121 10.47 -1.63 8.93
CA ALA A 121 11.17 -2.83 8.52
C ALA A 121 11.19 -3.00 7.00
N ALA A 122 10.05 -2.80 6.33
CA ALA A 122 9.92 -2.90 4.89
C ALA A 122 10.76 -1.84 4.17
N TRP A 123 10.90 -0.63 4.72
CA TRP A 123 11.77 0.39 4.15
C TRP A 123 13.25 -0.01 4.20
N ASP A 124 13.77 -0.42 5.37
CA ASP A 124 15.15 -0.87 5.50
C ASP A 124 15.43 -2.09 4.61
N TYR A 125 14.49 -3.01 4.55
CA TYR A 125 14.59 -4.21 3.72
C TYR A 125 14.56 -3.89 2.21
N LEU A 126 13.69 -2.97 1.78
CA LEU A 126 13.63 -2.49 0.41
C LEU A 126 14.99 -1.96 -0.05
N GLN A 127 15.64 -1.11 0.79
CA GLN A 127 16.94 -0.54 0.48
C GLN A 127 18.02 -1.62 0.28
N LYS A 128 17.95 -2.72 1.04
CA LYS A 128 18.95 -3.80 0.99
C LYS A 128 18.70 -4.76 -0.18
N TYR A 129 17.45 -5.14 -0.45
CA TYR A 129 17.15 -6.27 -1.32
C TYR A 129 16.28 -5.96 -2.54
N ALA A 130 15.39 -4.99 -2.45
CA ALA A 130 14.27 -4.92 -3.37
C ALA A 130 14.23 -3.69 -4.29
N LEU A 131 15.11 -2.68 -4.13
CA LEU A 131 15.10 -1.50 -5.01
C LEU A 131 15.25 -1.86 -6.50
N LYS A 132 16.02 -2.91 -6.80
CA LYS A 132 16.23 -3.38 -8.18
C LYS A 132 14.98 -4.00 -8.82
N GLU A 133 13.98 -4.35 -8.01
CA GLU A 133 12.69 -4.85 -8.50
C GLU A 133 11.83 -3.74 -9.13
N PHE A 134 12.16 -2.46 -8.88
CA PHE A 134 11.39 -1.29 -9.35
C PHE A 134 12.19 -0.39 -10.31
N PRO A 135 12.67 -0.93 -11.45
CA PRO A 135 13.42 -0.12 -12.41
C PRO A 135 12.56 1.02 -12.96
N GLY A 136 13.14 2.22 -13.10
CA GLY A 136 12.44 3.40 -13.59
C GLY A 136 11.41 4.01 -12.63
N THR A 137 11.39 3.54 -11.37
CA THR A 137 10.50 4.04 -10.33
C THR A 137 11.30 4.44 -9.09
N LYS A 138 11.21 5.70 -8.69
CA LYS A 138 11.68 6.17 -7.38
C LYS A 138 10.63 5.79 -6.33
N ILE A 139 11.00 4.95 -5.37
CA ILE A 139 10.11 4.61 -4.26
C ILE A 139 10.14 5.75 -3.23
N LEU A 140 8.99 6.37 -3.01
CA LEU A 140 8.80 7.44 -2.03
C LEU A 140 8.45 6.90 -0.65
N ALA A 141 7.68 5.80 -0.59
CA ALA A 141 7.38 5.09 0.64
C ALA A 141 7.06 3.62 0.36
N VAL A 142 7.24 2.79 1.37
CA VAL A 142 6.78 1.40 1.40
C VAL A 142 6.19 1.12 2.78
N TRP A 143 5.09 0.41 2.83
CA TRP A 143 4.46 0.02 4.10
C TRP A 143 3.68 -1.27 3.93
N VAL A 144 3.21 -1.79 5.04
CA VAL A 144 2.25 -2.89 5.10
C VAL A 144 0.96 -2.37 5.74
N HIS A 145 -0.19 -3.00 5.42
CA HIS A 145 -1.37 -2.73 6.22
C HIS A 145 -1.23 -3.43 7.58
N ASP A 146 -2.04 -3.01 8.51
CA ASP A 146 -2.18 -3.64 9.82
C ASP A 146 -2.81 -5.06 9.71
N GLU A 147 -3.52 -5.49 10.73
CA GLU A 147 -4.10 -6.83 10.74
C GLU A 147 -5.14 -7.02 9.66
N GLY A 148 -4.96 -8.03 8.84
CA GLY A 148 -5.97 -8.49 7.91
C GLY A 148 -6.79 -9.64 8.49
N TYR A 149 -8.10 -9.60 8.26
CA TYR A 149 -9.08 -10.53 8.82
C TYR A 149 -9.86 -11.28 7.75
N ILE A 150 -10.65 -12.28 8.19
CA ILE A 150 -11.50 -13.06 7.33
C ILE A 150 -12.95 -12.60 7.50
N HIS A 151 -13.58 -12.27 6.40
CA HIS A 151 -14.97 -11.83 6.36
C HIS A 151 -15.76 -12.72 5.40
N THR A 152 -16.88 -13.27 5.88
CA THR A 152 -17.71 -14.23 5.13
C THR A 152 -19.18 -13.86 5.14
N ARG A 153 -19.90 -14.30 4.10
CA ARG A 153 -21.31 -13.98 3.89
C ARG A 153 -22.24 -14.80 4.79
N GLU A 154 -22.06 -16.11 4.80
CA GLU A 154 -23.07 -17.05 5.31
C GLU A 154 -22.56 -17.98 6.42
N ARG A 155 -21.25 -18.12 6.60
CA ARG A 155 -20.66 -19.07 7.54
C ARG A 155 -19.50 -18.47 8.33
N GLN A 156 -19.58 -18.56 9.66
CA GLN A 156 -18.50 -18.16 10.55
C GLN A 156 -17.35 -19.16 10.46
N ILE A 157 -16.14 -18.68 10.26
CA ILE A 157 -14.91 -19.49 10.38
C ILE A 157 -14.46 -19.46 11.83
N LYS A 158 -14.35 -20.62 12.45
CA LYS A 158 -13.90 -20.81 13.85
C LYS A 158 -12.70 -21.74 13.93
N THR A 159 -12.62 -22.70 13.01
CA THR A 159 -11.59 -23.75 12.97
C THR A 159 -11.09 -23.99 11.55
N LEU A 160 -9.97 -24.73 11.38
CA LEU A 160 -9.47 -25.15 10.07
C LEU A 160 -10.52 -25.89 9.23
N ALA A 161 -11.37 -26.67 9.86
CA ALA A 161 -12.41 -27.42 9.16
C ALA A 161 -13.42 -26.51 8.44
N ASP A 162 -13.64 -25.30 8.97
CA ASP A 162 -14.60 -24.35 8.40
C ASP A 162 -14.15 -23.73 7.08
N PHE A 163 -12.87 -23.77 6.75
CA PHE A 163 -12.36 -23.29 5.47
C PHE A 163 -12.76 -24.20 4.30
N LYS A 164 -13.01 -25.48 4.56
CA LYS A 164 -13.30 -26.45 3.50
C LYS A 164 -14.55 -26.06 2.71
N GLY A 165 -14.35 -25.99 1.39
CA GLY A 165 -15.41 -25.65 0.42
C GLY A 165 -15.69 -24.18 0.28
N LEU A 166 -15.05 -23.27 1.04
CA LEU A 166 -15.19 -21.84 0.87
C LEU A 166 -14.29 -21.31 -0.24
N LYS A 167 -14.87 -20.51 -1.10
CA LYS A 167 -14.15 -19.68 -2.08
C LYS A 167 -13.85 -18.32 -1.42
N LEU A 168 -12.60 -18.08 -1.08
CA LEU A 168 -12.21 -16.85 -0.41
C LEU A 168 -11.30 -16.00 -1.28
N ARG A 169 -11.64 -14.72 -1.39
CA ARG A 169 -10.78 -13.77 -2.10
C ARG A 169 -9.49 -13.54 -1.31
N ALA A 170 -8.39 -13.54 -2.04
CA ALA A 170 -7.08 -13.15 -1.54
C ALA A 170 -6.46 -12.04 -2.40
N PRO A 171 -5.75 -11.05 -1.80
CA PRO A 171 -5.16 -9.95 -2.57
C PRO A 171 -3.92 -10.35 -3.38
N THR A 172 -3.07 -11.25 -2.86
CA THR A 172 -1.73 -11.50 -3.38
C THR A 172 -1.41 -12.98 -3.51
N ARG A 173 -0.27 -13.30 -4.13
CA ARG A 173 0.19 -14.68 -4.29
C ARG A 173 0.38 -15.38 -2.94
N GLN A 174 0.98 -14.70 -1.96
CA GLN A 174 1.23 -15.31 -0.64
C GLN A 174 -0.08 -15.55 0.13
N THR A 175 -1.02 -14.62 0.04
CA THR A 175 -2.33 -14.81 0.68
C THR A 175 -3.19 -15.87 -0.02
N ASN A 176 -3.03 -16.08 -1.34
CA ASN A 176 -3.63 -17.23 -2.02
C ASN A 176 -3.06 -18.55 -1.49
N LYS A 177 -1.73 -18.64 -1.35
CA LYS A 177 -1.06 -19.82 -0.76
C LYS A 177 -1.52 -20.04 0.69
N LEU A 178 -1.66 -18.98 1.48
CA LEU A 178 -2.18 -19.05 2.84
C LEU A 178 -3.57 -19.66 2.88
N LEU A 179 -4.53 -19.13 2.13
CA LEU A 179 -5.89 -19.66 2.11
C LEU A 179 -5.95 -21.13 1.66
N ALA A 180 -5.12 -21.50 0.67
CA ALA A 180 -5.02 -22.90 0.25
C ALA A 180 -4.46 -23.80 1.36
N SER A 181 -3.44 -23.35 2.10
CA SER A 181 -2.87 -24.12 3.22
C SER A 181 -3.85 -24.29 4.40
N LEU A 182 -4.80 -23.36 4.55
CA LEU A 182 -5.86 -23.42 5.54
C LEU A 182 -7.07 -24.26 5.07
N GLY A 183 -7.07 -24.73 3.79
CA GLY A 183 -8.14 -25.60 3.27
C GLY A 183 -9.23 -24.90 2.47
N ALA A 184 -9.14 -23.59 2.22
CA ALA A 184 -10.05 -22.87 1.34
C ALA A 184 -9.67 -23.01 -0.14
N SER A 185 -10.59 -22.60 -1.02
CA SER A 185 -10.34 -22.38 -2.44
C SER A 185 -10.06 -20.89 -2.68
N PRO A 186 -8.80 -20.46 -2.83
CA PRO A 186 -8.46 -19.07 -2.99
C PRO A 186 -8.89 -18.54 -4.37
N VAL A 187 -9.36 -17.29 -4.40
CA VAL A 187 -9.66 -16.55 -5.63
C VAL A 187 -8.88 -15.24 -5.61
N GLY A 188 -7.78 -15.19 -6.37
CA GLY A 188 -6.92 -14.01 -6.46
C GLY A 188 -7.58 -12.88 -7.24
N MET A 189 -7.74 -11.71 -6.62
CA MET A 189 -8.21 -10.51 -7.31
C MET A 189 -7.82 -9.23 -6.57
N PRO A 190 -7.61 -8.11 -7.30
CA PRO A 190 -7.36 -6.82 -6.70
C PRO A 190 -8.61 -6.24 -6.03
N LEU A 191 -8.41 -5.25 -5.15
CA LEU A 191 -9.45 -4.64 -4.33
C LEU A 191 -10.69 -4.14 -5.11
N PRO A 192 -10.58 -3.45 -6.25
CA PRO A 192 -11.76 -2.94 -6.97
C PRO A 192 -12.75 -4.03 -7.43
N ALA A 193 -12.28 -5.27 -7.59
CA ALA A 193 -13.13 -6.39 -8.03
C ALA A 193 -13.91 -7.06 -6.89
N VAL A 194 -13.61 -6.75 -5.63
CA VAL A 194 -14.17 -7.48 -4.48
C VAL A 194 -15.67 -7.29 -4.35
N VAL A 195 -16.17 -6.05 -4.49
CA VAL A 195 -17.61 -5.74 -4.35
C VAL A 195 -18.45 -6.54 -5.35
N ASP A 196 -18.03 -6.57 -6.60
CA ASP A 196 -18.71 -7.31 -7.67
C ASP A 196 -18.67 -8.83 -7.41
N ALA A 197 -17.49 -9.35 -7.03
CA ALA A 197 -17.32 -10.78 -6.75
C ALA A 197 -18.18 -11.26 -5.58
N VAL A 198 -18.27 -10.47 -4.50
CA VAL A 198 -19.13 -10.77 -3.34
C VAL A 198 -20.61 -10.67 -3.73
N SER A 199 -21.01 -9.62 -4.44
CA SER A 199 -22.37 -9.37 -4.88
C SER A 199 -22.90 -10.51 -5.77
N LYS A 200 -22.08 -10.99 -6.69
CA LYS A 200 -22.41 -12.11 -7.61
C LYS A 200 -22.28 -13.49 -6.97
N GLY A 201 -21.79 -13.60 -5.74
CA GLY A 201 -21.53 -14.88 -5.10
C GLY A 201 -20.38 -15.67 -5.75
N THR A 202 -19.48 -15.01 -6.48
CA THR A 202 -18.26 -15.61 -7.03
C THR A 202 -17.33 -16.06 -5.92
N VAL A 203 -17.35 -15.35 -4.78
CA VAL A 203 -16.65 -15.68 -3.54
C VAL A 203 -17.62 -15.70 -2.37
N ASP A 204 -17.35 -16.58 -1.41
CA ASP A 204 -18.11 -16.71 -0.16
C ASP A 204 -17.66 -15.70 0.90
N GLY A 205 -16.49 -15.09 0.68
CA GLY A 205 -15.89 -14.13 1.59
C GLY A 205 -14.53 -13.65 1.08
N PHE A 206 -13.82 -12.94 1.91
CA PHE A 206 -12.55 -12.30 1.53
C PHE A 206 -11.63 -12.07 2.72
N LEU A 207 -10.34 -11.94 2.41
CA LEU A 207 -9.33 -11.35 3.29
C LEU A 207 -9.29 -9.84 3.06
N LEU A 208 -9.51 -9.04 4.11
CA LEU A 208 -9.37 -7.58 4.13
C LEU A 208 -9.10 -7.06 5.55
N PRO A 209 -8.38 -5.95 5.71
CA PRO A 209 -8.38 -5.18 6.95
C PRO A 209 -9.65 -4.32 7.06
N TRP A 210 -9.95 -3.83 8.26
CA TRP A 210 -11.19 -3.11 8.53
C TRP A 210 -11.27 -1.73 7.88
N GLU A 211 -10.15 -1.07 7.60
CA GLU A 211 -10.13 0.30 7.06
C GLU A 211 -10.78 0.42 5.67
N VAL A 212 -10.83 -0.68 4.92
CA VAL A 212 -11.43 -0.73 3.57
C VAL A 212 -12.96 -0.84 3.63
N MET A 213 -13.49 -1.45 4.69
CA MET A 213 -14.90 -1.82 4.80
C MET A 213 -15.88 -0.65 4.62
N PRO A 214 -15.64 0.54 5.23
CA PRO A 214 -16.57 1.66 5.12
C PRO A 214 -16.74 2.18 3.70
N SER A 215 -15.63 2.44 3.01
CA SER A 215 -15.63 3.10 1.71
C SER A 215 -16.25 2.27 0.57
N LEU A 216 -16.23 0.94 0.73
CA LEU A 216 -16.81 -0.02 -0.21
C LEU A 216 -18.12 -0.64 0.31
N LYS A 217 -18.58 -0.26 1.51
CA LYS A 217 -19.77 -0.81 2.19
C LYS A 217 -19.77 -2.34 2.30
N LEU A 218 -18.58 -2.94 2.38
CA LEU A 218 -18.45 -4.41 2.45
C LEU A 218 -19.04 -5.00 3.74
N HIS A 219 -19.06 -4.23 4.84
CA HIS A 219 -19.73 -4.61 6.08
C HIS A 219 -21.25 -4.85 5.92
N GLU A 220 -21.86 -4.36 4.82
CA GLU A 220 -23.26 -4.60 4.48
C GLU A 220 -23.46 -5.92 3.72
N MET A 221 -22.40 -6.45 3.10
CA MET A 221 -22.44 -7.59 2.20
C MET A 221 -22.03 -8.91 2.87
N VAL A 222 -21.41 -8.84 4.06
CA VAL A 222 -20.97 -9.99 4.86
C VAL A 222 -21.52 -9.90 6.27
N LYS A 223 -21.68 -11.05 6.94
CA LYS A 223 -22.28 -11.13 8.28
C LYS A 223 -21.34 -11.65 9.34
N PHE A 224 -20.26 -12.33 8.93
CA PHE A 224 -19.38 -13.05 9.86
C PHE A 224 -17.95 -12.55 9.71
N HIS A 225 -17.31 -12.30 10.84
CA HIS A 225 -15.94 -11.80 10.91
C HIS A 225 -15.14 -12.69 11.86
N SER A 226 -14.05 -13.27 11.37
CA SER A 226 -13.12 -14.06 12.15
C SER A 226 -11.83 -13.27 12.33
N GLU A 227 -11.53 -12.94 13.59
CA GLU A 227 -10.43 -12.07 14.00
C GLU A 227 -9.38 -12.87 14.75
N THR A 228 -8.13 -12.48 14.65
CA THR A 228 -7.03 -12.99 15.46
C THR A 228 -6.71 -12.02 16.59
N ASP A 229 -6.08 -12.52 17.66
CA ASP A 229 -5.67 -11.70 18.80
C ASP A 229 -4.68 -10.61 18.37
N PRO A 230 -4.98 -9.31 18.53
CA PRO A 230 -4.13 -8.20 18.08
C PRO A 230 -2.79 -8.11 18.83
N SER A 231 -2.62 -8.81 19.95
CA SER A 231 -1.33 -8.93 20.63
C SER A 231 -0.35 -9.86 19.92
N ARG A 232 -0.83 -10.63 18.92
CA ARG A 232 -0.07 -11.60 18.15
C ARG A 232 0.21 -11.07 16.73
N PRO A 233 1.16 -11.67 16.01
CA PRO A 233 1.34 -11.35 14.59
C PRO A 233 0.06 -11.60 13.79
N ALA A 234 -0.24 -10.67 12.88
CA ALA A 234 -1.42 -10.69 12.02
C ALA A 234 -1.49 -11.96 11.18
N LEU A 235 -2.71 -12.46 10.94
CA LEU A 235 -2.94 -13.59 10.03
C LEU A 235 -2.23 -13.37 8.69
N TYR A 236 -2.37 -12.18 8.15
CA TYR A 236 -1.66 -11.74 6.96
C TYR A 236 -1.53 -10.21 6.92
N SER A 237 -0.62 -9.75 6.12
CA SER A 237 -0.50 -8.37 5.69
C SER A 237 -0.20 -8.32 4.20
N ALA A 238 -0.32 -7.16 3.56
CA ALA A 238 0.10 -6.96 2.18
C ALA A 238 0.95 -5.68 2.08
N VAL A 239 1.91 -5.71 1.15
CA VAL A 239 2.85 -4.60 0.94
C VAL A 239 2.26 -3.60 -0.03
N PHE A 240 2.42 -2.32 0.29
CA PHE A 240 2.14 -1.19 -0.58
C PHE A 240 3.41 -0.44 -0.91
N ILE A 241 3.43 0.15 -2.10
CA ILE A 241 4.44 1.13 -2.49
C ILE A 241 3.78 2.46 -2.88
N PHE A 242 4.48 3.54 -2.59
CA PHE A 242 4.28 4.84 -3.19
C PHE A 242 5.44 5.09 -4.14
N GLY A 243 5.18 5.00 -5.44
CA GLY A 243 6.18 5.15 -6.49
C GLY A 243 6.02 6.44 -7.27
N MET A 244 7.13 7.04 -7.66
CA MET A 244 7.22 8.16 -8.59
C MET A 244 8.00 7.76 -9.84
N ASN A 245 7.56 8.19 -11.02
CA ASN A 245 8.33 8.02 -12.25
C ASN A 245 9.73 8.62 -12.09
N GLN A 246 10.78 7.82 -12.29
CA GLN A 246 12.16 8.25 -12.08
C GLN A 246 12.56 9.40 -13.01
N ALA A 247 12.24 9.30 -14.30
CA ALA A 247 12.58 10.34 -15.26
C ALA A 247 11.85 11.67 -14.97
N ARG A 248 10.58 11.56 -14.50
CA ARG A 248 9.83 12.75 -14.07
C ARG A 248 10.46 13.41 -12.86
N TYR A 249 10.86 12.60 -11.85
CA TYR A 249 11.60 13.11 -10.70
C TYR A 249 12.93 13.76 -11.12
N ASP A 250 13.69 13.14 -12.01
CA ASP A 250 14.98 13.65 -12.46
C ASP A 250 14.87 14.99 -13.19
N ALA A 251 13.73 15.22 -13.87
CA ALA A 251 13.43 16.46 -14.57
C ALA A 251 12.89 17.59 -13.67
N LEU A 252 12.61 17.34 -12.39
CA LEU A 252 12.10 18.36 -11.47
C LEU A 252 13.18 19.42 -11.15
N PRO A 253 12.80 20.69 -10.92
CA PRO A 253 13.68 21.70 -10.34
C PRO A 253 14.28 21.25 -9.00
N ALA A 254 15.49 21.70 -8.68
CA ALA A 254 16.22 21.27 -7.49
C ALA A 254 15.49 21.58 -6.16
N ASP A 255 14.80 22.70 -6.09
CA ASP A 255 13.99 23.08 -4.94
C ASP A 255 12.75 22.19 -4.80
N VAL A 256 12.10 21.82 -5.90
CA VAL A 256 10.99 20.85 -5.91
C VAL A 256 11.46 19.47 -5.50
N LYS A 257 12.61 18.99 -5.99
CA LYS A 257 13.21 17.72 -5.55
C LYS A 257 13.40 17.68 -4.04
N LYS A 258 13.92 18.77 -3.46
CA LYS A 258 14.09 18.86 -1.99
C LYS A 258 12.77 18.69 -1.25
N VAL A 259 11.67 19.25 -1.75
CA VAL A 259 10.36 19.08 -1.14
C VAL A 259 9.88 17.64 -1.25
N ILE A 260 10.00 17.02 -2.43
CA ILE A 260 9.64 15.60 -2.62
C ILE A 260 10.47 14.71 -1.70
N ASP A 261 11.79 14.91 -1.62
CA ASP A 261 12.68 14.11 -0.79
C ASP A 261 12.40 14.27 0.71
N ALA A 262 12.10 15.50 1.16
CA ALA A 262 11.70 15.77 2.54
C ALA A 262 10.35 15.11 2.93
N ASN A 263 9.50 14.81 1.94
CA ASN A 263 8.20 14.18 2.09
C ASN A 263 8.19 12.73 1.56
N SER A 264 9.29 12.02 1.74
CA SER A 264 9.46 10.62 1.30
C SER A 264 10.36 9.83 2.26
N GLY A 265 10.61 8.58 1.94
CA GLY A 265 11.57 7.74 2.64
C GLY A 265 11.02 7.07 3.89
N ALA A 266 11.93 6.76 4.81
CA ALA A 266 11.61 6.05 6.05
C ALA A 266 10.57 6.79 6.91
N SER A 267 10.66 8.12 6.96
CA SER A 267 9.73 8.94 7.75
C SER A 267 8.30 8.84 7.22
N LEU A 268 8.12 9.01 5.90
CA LEU A 268 6.81 8.88 5.27
C LEU A 268 6.26 7.45 5.42
N SER A 269 7.10 6.43 5.22
CA SER A 269 6.71 5.03 5.41
C SER A 269 6.17 4.77 6.81
N ALA A 270 6.88 5.25 7.85
CA ALA A 270 6.47 5.12 9.24
C ALA A 270 5.18 5.90 9.55
N GLU A 271 5.03 7.13 9.04
CA GLU A 271 3.83 7.96 9.19
C GLU A 271 2.61 7.26 8.59
N ILE A 272 2.75 6.73 7.38
CA ILE A 272 1.68 5.97 6.72
C ILE A 272 1.34 4.73 7.55
N GLY A 273 2.32 3.94 7.97
CA GLY A 273 2.08 2.75 8.80
C GLY A 273 1.30 3.09 10.09
N LYS A 274 1.65 4.18 10.76
CA LYS A 274 0.92 4.65 11.94
C LYS A 274 -0.53 5.05 11.65
N ILE A 275 -0.81 5.62 10.46
CA ILE A 275 -2.18 5.90 10.03
C ILE A 275 -2.97 4.59 9.90
N TRP A 276 -2.37 3.55 9.31
CA TRP A 276 -3.00 2.23 9.18
C TRP A 276 -3.29 1.60 10.55
N ASP A 277 -2.33 1.59 11.48
CA ASP A 277 -2.54 1.07 12.86
C ASP A 277 -3.74 1.73 13.58
N ASN A 278 -4.08 2.97 13.22
CA ASN A 278 -5.18 3.71 13.84
C ASN A 278 -6.50 3.67 13.06
N SER A 279 -6.58 2.96 11.93
CA SER A 279 -7.72 3.07 11.01
C SER A 279 -8.77 1.94 11.10
N GLN A 280 -8.51 0.89 11.88
CA GLN A 280 -9.37 -0.29 11.97
C GLN A 280 -10.72 -0.04 12.66
N ALA A 281 -10.74 0.78 13.71
CA ALA A 281 -11.88 0.88 14.63
C ALA A 281 -13.19 1.31 13.94
N ALA A 282 -13.12 2.21 12.97
CA ALA A 282 -14.31 2.75 12.30
C ALA A 282 -15.02 1.66 11.46
N GLY A 283 -14.27 0.88 10.70
CA GLY A 283 -14.84 -0.20 9.87
C GLY A 283 -15.44 -1.32 10.73
N ARG A 284 -14.73 -1.70 11.80
CA ARG A 284 -15.19 -2.71 12.74
C ARG A 284 -16.49 -2.27 13.44
N LYS A 285 -16.53 -1.00 13.88
CA LYS A 285 -17.73 -0.45 14.53
C LYS A 285 -18.96 -0.48 13.63
N LEU A 286 -18.85 -0.14 12.35
CA LEU A 286 -19.96 -0.20 11.40
C LEU A 286 -20.53 -1.61 11.26
N ALA A 287 -19.68 -2.63 11.26
CA ALA A 287 -20.15 -4.03 11.25
C ALA A 287 -20.83 -4.43 12.56
N GLN A 288 -20.31 -3.96 13.71
CA GLN A 288 -20.94 -4.18 15.02
C GLN A 288 -22.32 -3.51 15.11
N ASP A 289 -22.44 -2.26 14.67
CA ASP A 289 -23.70 -1.50 14.68
C ASP A 289 -24.79 -2.16 13.80
N ARG A 290 -24.38 -2.93 12.77
CA ARG A 290 -25.29 -3.76 11.97
C ARG A 290 -25.70 -5.07 12.62
N GLY A 291 -25.10 -5.45 13.75
CA GLY A 291 -25.33 -6.73 14.39
C GLY A 291 -24.63 -7.91 13.71
N ASN A 292 -23.55 -7.65 12.99
CA ASN A 292 -22.73 -8.72 12.40
C ASN A 292 -22.10 -9.57 13.50
N SER A 293 -21.81 -10.84 13.21
CA SER A 293 -21.21 -11.79 14.14
C SER A 293 -19.69 -11.73 14.11
N PHE A 294 -19.08 -11.70 15.28
CA PHE A 294 -17.62 -11.69 15.46
C PHE A 294 -17.17 -12.94 16.19
N HIS A 295 -16.05 -13.50 15.78
CA HIS A 295 -15.41 -14.62 16.45
C HIS A 295 -13.91 -14.37 16.54
N MET A 296 -13.41 -14.31 17.79
CA MET A 296 -11.98 -14.29 18.06
C MET A 296 -11.46 -15.72 18.02
N ILE A 297 -10.50 -16.00 17.15
CA ILE A 297 -9.88 -17.32 17.02
C ILE A 297 -9.10 -17.64 18.29
N PRO A 298 -9.43 -18.74 18.99
CA PRO A 298 -8.72 -19.14 20.20
C PRO A 298 -7.24 -19.43 19.91
N ALA A 299 -6.37 -19.20 20.90
CA ALA A 299 -4.91 -19.38 20.74
C ALA A 299 -4.53 -20.81 20.30
N THR A 300 -5.24 -21.82 20.77
CA THR A 300 -5.04 -23.23 20.40
C THR A 300 -5.37 -23.47 18.92
N GLU A 301 -6.45 -22.89 18.41
CA GLU A 301 -6.83 -22.99 17.00
C GLU A 301 -5.88 -22.16 16.12
N LEU A 302 -5.49 -20.97 16.56
CA LEU A 302 -4.53 -20.14 15.86
C LEU A 302 -3.18 -20.86 15.68
N GLN A 303 -2.76 -21.65 16.67
CA GLN A 303 -1.56 -22.47 16.56
C GLN A 303 -1.67 -23.53 15.46
N ALA A 304 -2.85 -24.13 15.27
CA ALA A 304 -3.10 -25.05 14.16
C ALA A 304 -2.98 -24.34 12.80
N TRP A 305 -3.47 -23.09 12.68
CA TRP A 305 -3.33 -22.27 11.47
C TRP A 305 -1.85 -21.93 11.18
N VAL A 306 -1.09 -21.58 12.22
CA VAL A 306 0.37 -21.35 12.12
C VAL A 306 1.07 -22.60 11.60
N GLN A 307 0.76 -23.77 12.14
CA GLN A 307 1.35 -25.04 11.69
C GLN A 307 0.98 -25.37 10.24
N ALA A 308 -0.29 -25.20 9.86
CA ALA A 308 -0.75 -25.46 8.50
C ALA A 308 -0.07 -24.55 7.47
N SER A 309 0.24 -23.31 7.84
CA SER A 309 0.91 -22.33 6.96
C SER A 309 2.45 -22.34 7.03
N ALA A 310 3.05 -23.05 7.98
CA ALA A 310 4.51 -23.09 8.17
C ALA A 310 5.30 -23.49 6.90
N PRO A 311 4.82 -24.37 6.01
CA PRO A 311 5.52 -24.67 4.76
C PRO A 311 5.77 -23.44 3.87
N LEU A 312 4.93 -22.40 3.93
CA LEU A 312 5.05 -21.22 3.09
C LEU A 312 6.37 -20.46 3.28
N TYR A 313 6.93 -20.53 4.46
CA TYR A 313 8.24 -19.95 4.76
C TYR A 313 9.37 -20.66 4.01
N ARG A 314 9.33 -22.00 3.96
CA ARG A 314 10.30 -22.81 3.20
C ARG A 314 10.13 -22.60 1.69
N ASP A 315 8.88 -22.50 1.25
CA ASP A 315 8.56 -22.24 -0.16
C ASP A 315 9.08 -20.87 -0.60
N TYR A 316 8.97 -19.84 0.27
CA TYR A 316 9.54 -18.53 0.00
C TYR A 316 11.07 -18.61 -0.15
N VAL A 317 11.76 -19.25 0.80
CA VAL A 317 13.22 -19.43 0.75
C VAL A 317 13.62 -20.13 -0.56
N ALA A 318 12.97 -21.25 -0.89
CA ALA A 318 13.25 -22.00 -2.10
C ALA A 318 12.95 -21.18 -3.39
N ASP A 319 11.90 -20.34 -3.38
CA ASP A 319 11.59 -19.43 -4.49
C ASP A 319 12.70 -18.37 -4.68
N MET A 320 13.27 -17.85 -3.60
CA MET A 320 14.38 -16.88 -3.65
C MET A 320 15.66 -17.54 -4.12
N ASP A 321 16.00 -18.72 -3.57
CA ASP A 321 17.21 -19.48 -3.96
C ASP A 321 17.19 -19.82 -5.45
N LYS A 322 16.05 -20.24 -6.00
CA LYS A 322 15.87 -20.48 -7.45
C LYS A 322 16.13 -19.25 -8.32
N LYS A 323 15.96 -18.06 -7.76
CA LYS A 323 16.23 -16.76 -8.43
C LYS A 323 17.67 -16.28 -8.21
N GLY A 324 18.51 -17.08 -7.54
CA GLY A 324 19.88 -16.69 -7.17
C GLY A 324 19.97 -15.67 -6.05
N LEU A 325 18.90 -15.52 -5.26
CA LEU A 325 18.86 -14.63 -4.10
C LEU A 325 19.06 -15.45 -2.81
N PRO A 326 19.67 -14.89 -1.76
CA PRO A 326 19.95 -15.61 -0.51
C PRO A 326 18.67 -15.74 0.35
N GLY A 327 17.74 -16.64 -0.02
CA GLY A 327 16.40 -16.72 0.52
C GLY A 327 16.34 -16.85 2.05
N GLN A 328 17.20 -17.71 2.63
CA GLN A 328 17.26 -17.88 4.08
C GLN A 328 17.71 -16.60 4.80
N GLN A 329 18.74 -15.92 4.28
CA GLN A 329 19.22 -14.65 4.85
C GLN A 329 18.16 -13.54 4.71
N MET A 330 17.48 -13.48 3.56
CA MET A 330 16.41 -12.52 3.33
C MET A 330 15.26 -12.68 4.32
N LEU A 331 14.85 -13.93 4.59
CA LEU A 331 13.80 -14.21 5.58
C LEU A 331 14.27 -13.86 7.01
N GLN A 332 15.51 -14.18 7.35
CA GLN A 332 16.08 -13.84 8.66
C GLN A 332 16.15 -12.32 8.85
N ASP A 333 16.69 -11.59 7.90
CA ASP A 333 16.80 -10.12 7.95
C ASP A 333 15.43 -9.45 8.10
N ALA A 334 14.41 -9.94 7.39
CA ALA A 334 13.04 -9.41 7.54
C ALA A 334 12.53 -9.59 8.96
N ARG A 335 12.77 -10.75 9.59
CA ARG A 335 12.40 -11.03 10.99
C ARG A 335 13.17 -10.15 11.97
N GLU A 336 14.47 -9.98 11.77
CA GLU A 336 15.31 -9.13 12.61
C GLU A 336 14.90 -7.66 12.53
N LEU A 337 14.59 -7.16 11.32
CA LEU A 337 14.08 -5.81 11.12
C LEU A 337 12.72 -5.61 11.80
N LEU A 338 11.81 -6.57 11.68
CA LEU A 338 10.53 -6.52 12.38
C LEU A 338 10.72 -6.52 13.90
N ALA A 339 11.61 -7.35 14.42
CA ALA A 339 11.96 -7.40 15.85
C ALA A 339 12.58 -6.07 16.33
N LYS A 340 13.46 -5.46 15.53
CA LYS A 340 14.10 -4.16 15.81
C LYS A 340 13.06 -3.03 16.02
N TYR A 341 11.97 -3.06 15.27
CA TYR A 341 10.95 -2.00 15.30
C TYR A 341 9.70 -2.35 16.12
N ARG A 342 9.62 -3.57 16.64
CA ARG A 342 8.53 -3.97 17.56
C ARG A 342 8.65 -3.15 18.84
N LYS A 343 7.54 -2.54 19.26
CA LYS A 343 7.44 -1.84 20.55
C LYS A 343 7.18 -2.81 21.68
#